data_ee1feb055ba5eb936423a1ebc18bdb73
#
_entry.id   ee1feb055ba5eb936423a1ebc18bdb73
#
_cell.length_a   1.000
_cell.length_b   1.000
_cell.length_c   1.000
_cell.angle_alpha   90.00
_cell.angle_beta   90.00
_cell.angle_gamma   90.00
#
_symmetry.space_group_name_H-M   'P 1'
#
loop_
_entity.id
_entity.type
_entity.pdbx_description
1 polymer ?
#
loop_
_entity_poly.entity_id
_entity_poly.type
_entity_poly.pdbx_seq_one_letter_code
_entity_poly.pdbx_strand_id
1 'polypeptide(L)'
;MKLSLVLFLSLFALFGCTRSDNFRLRAIVPIQEESGNDDVISTEQSNGSVSSTGFRTVGRGYSIVYKGLSIGMTQLNTDRSTRSKSGNDVLLDEYFSTQATYNELGLMLGEDFTFTFGVGGLVSGSGELRLDYGSSLGGTSETLMTTKPSGNSAFITFGYDFQPIEILLGWRWNNFKASYNSQGSTLELLQNSGSLDYPTKSFSRQTSHITAGLGVSF
;
A
#
# COMPACT_ATOMS: atom_id res chain seq x y z
N MET A 1 -7.49 -14.50 25.41
CA MET A 1 -7.82 -13.06 25.32
C MET A 1 -7.41 -12.19 26.51
N LYS A 2 -7.41 -12.69 27.76
CA LYS A 2 -7.03 -11.87 28.96
C LYS A 2 -5.51 -11.61 29.09
N LEU A 3 -4.64 -12.52 28.63
CA LEU A 3 -3.19 -12.38 28.73
C LEU A 3 -2.64 -11.30 27.78
N SER A 4 -3.21 -11.16 26.58
CA SER A 4 -2.80 -10.15 25.61
C SER A 4 -3.10 -8.71 26.05
N LEU A 5 -4.20 -8.51 26.80
CA LEU A 5 -4.58 -7.18 27.31
C LEU A 5 -3.66 -6.74 28.45
N VAL A 6 -3.26 -7.67 29.31
CA VAL A 6 -2.33 -7.40 30.43
C VAL A 6 -0.92 -7.11 29.90
N LEU A 7 -0.47 -7.85 28.87
CA LEU A 7 0.82 -7.58 28.21
C LEU A 7 0.81 -6.21 27.49
N PHE A 8 -0.30 -5.85 26.87
CA PHE A 8 -0.49 -4.55 26.21
C PHE A 8 -0.50 -3.39 27.23
N LEU A 9 -1.21 -3.56 28.35
CA LEU A 9 -1.25 -2.57 29.44
C LEU A 9 0.08 -2.46 30.18
N SER A 10 0.83 -3.54 30.39
CA SER A 10 2.16 -3.51 31.01
C SER A 10 3.20 -2.88 30.10
N LEU A 11 3.10 -3.06 28.77
CA LEU A 11 3.90 -2.29 27.82
C LEU A 11 3.62 -0.78 27.94
N PHE A 12 2.36 -0.35 28.04
CA PHE A 12 2.01 1.05 28.25
C PHE A 12 2.57 1.64 29.56
N ALA A 13 2.61 0.84 30.64
CA ALA A 13 3.16 1.29 31.92
C ALA A 13 4.70 1.43 31.90
N LEU A 14 5.40 0.63 31.10
CA LEU A 14 6.84 0.74 30.91
C LEU A 14 7.24 1.96 30.05
N PHE A 15 6.36 2.41 29.16
CA PHE A 15 6.60 3.58 28.30
C PHE A 15 6.28 4.91 28.97
N GLY A 16 5.68 4.93 30.17
CA GLY A 16 5.41 6.14 30.92
C GLY A 16 6.64 6.88 31.46
N CYS A 17 7.86 6.32 31.27
CA CYS A 17 9.10 6.91 31.76
C CYS A 17 9.92 7.68 30.71
N THR A 18 9.54 7.67 29.44
CA THR A 18 10.20 8.48 28.39
C THR A 18 9.31 9.65 28.03
N ARG A 19 9.31 10.68 28.86
CA ARG A 19 8.49 11.86 28.71
C ARG A 19 9.21 12.86 27.80
N SER A 20 9.00 12.73 26.47
CA SER A 20 9.20 13.86 25.58
C SER A 20 7.97 14.74 25.69
N ASP A 21 8.05 15.88 26.35
CA ASP A 21 6.99 16.89 26.41
C ASP A 21 6.83 17.61 25.06
N ASN A 22 7.60 17.23 24.06
CA ASN A 22 7.69 17.88 22.77
C ASN A 22 6.52 17.53 21.87
N PHE A 23 5.93 18.56 21.31
CA PHE A 23 5.01 18.45 20.19
C PHE A 23 5.80 18.41 18.88
N ARG A 24 5.49 17.47 18.00
CA ARG A 24 6.18 17.33 16.70
C ARG A 24 5.17 17.22 15.57
N LEU A 25 5.48 17.91 14.47
CA LEU A 25 4.79 17.76 13.19
C LEU A 25 5.74 17.08 12.22
N ARG A 26 5.30 16.04 11.56
CA ARG A 26 6.12 15.25 10.65
C ARG A 26 5.45 15.11 9.29
N ALA A 27 6.26 15.19 8.23
CA ALA A 27 5.88 14.89 6.86
C ALA A 27 6.83 13.83 6.30
N ILE A 28 6.29 12.80 5.67
CA ILE A 28 7.06 11.69 5.10
C ILE A 28 6.62 11.42 3.66
N VAL A 29 7.54 10.92 2.86
CA VAL A 29 7.29 10.51 1.47
C VAL A 29 7.97 9.17 1.19
N PRO A 30 7.40 8.30 0.35
CA PRO A 30 8.08 7.12 -0.18
C PRO A 30 9.26 7.57 -1.05
N ILE A 31 10.43 6.95 -0.86
CA ILE A 31 11.64 7.25 -1.66
C ILE A 31 12.13 6.05 -2.46
N GLN A 32 11.78 4.86 -2.03
CA GLN A 32 12.12 3.62 -2.70
C GLN A 32 11.07 2.56 -2.41
N GLU A 33 10.70 1.82 -3.43
CA GLU A 33 9.90 0.62 -3.32
C GLU A 33 10.82 -0.60 -3.29
N GLU A 34 10.66 -1.46 -2.30
CA GLU A 34 11.54 -2.63 -2.16
C GLU A 34 10.88 -3.91 -2.67
N SER A 35 9.62 -4.10 -2.35
CA SER A 35 8.89 -5.27 -2.82
C SER A 35 7.39 -5.04 -2.81
N GLY A 36 6.72 -5.63 -3.77
CA GLY A 36 5.28 -5.74 -3.78
C GLY A 36 4.88 -7.14 -4.19
N ASN A 37 3.88 -7.69 -3.53
CA ASN A 37 3.21 -8.90 -3.96
C ASN A 37 1.77 -8.54 -4.32
N ASP A 38 1.36 -9.00 -5.48
CA ASP A 38 0.05 -8.76 -6.04
C ASP A 38 -0.57 -10.11 -6.37
N ASP A 39 -1.69 -10.43 -5.76
CA ASP A 39 -2.50 -11.59 -6.16
C ASP A 39 -3.28 -11.28 -7.45
N VAL A 40 -3.03 -10.14 -8.07
CA VAL A 40 -3.61 -9.74 -9.33
C VAL A 40 -2.87 -10.46 -10.44
N ILE A 41 -3.51 -11.44 -10.93
CA ILE A 41 -3.58 -11.96 -12.28
C ILE A 41 -2.24 -12.16 -12.97
N SER A 42 -1.78 -13.37 -12.91
CA SER A 42 -0.97 -13.96 -13.97
C SER A 42 -1.88 -14.77 -14.88
N THR A 43 -2.02 -14.40 -16.13
CA THR A 43 -2.56 -15.30 -17.13
C THR A 43 -1.51 -16.39 -17.35
N GLU A 44 -1.60 -17.50 -16.65
CA GLU A 44 -0.85 -18.70 -16.97
C GLU A 44 -1.41 -19.30 -18.25
N GLN A 45 -1.05 -18.74 -19.39
CA GLN A 45 -1.18 -19.47 -20.64
C GLN A 45 0.06 -20.34 -20.81
N SER A 46 -0.14 -21.61 -21.01
CA SER A 46 0.86 -22.66 -21.08
C SER A 46 1.96 -22.49 -22.15
N ASN A 47 1.93 -21.43 -22.97
CA ASN A 47 2.91 -21.14 -24.02
C ASN A 47 3.21 -19.63 -24.19
N GLY A 48 2.84 -18.79 -23.24
CA GLY A 48 3.02 -17.35 -23.32
C GLY A 48 4.13 -16.81 -22.41
N SER A 49 4.66 -15.65 -22.72
CA SER A 49 5.55 -14.89 -21.84
C SER A 49 4.76 -13.79 -21.14
N VAL A 50 4.95 -13.67 -19.84
CA VAL A 50 4.41 -12.56 -19.03
C VAL A 50 5.56 -11.67 -18.60
N SER A 51 5.46 -10.38 -18.86
CA SER A 51 6.38 -9.38 -18.36
C SER A 51 5.62 -8.38 -17.49
N SER A 52 6.12 -8.11 -16.30
CA SER A 52 5.56 -7.09 -15.41
C SER A 52 6.56 -5.98 -15.18
N THR A 53 6.08 -4.75 -15.09
CA THR A 53 6.86 -3.65 -14.51
C THR A 53 6.82 -3.78 -13.00
N GLY A 54 7.87 -3.29 -12.31
CA GLY A 54 7.85 -3.16 -10.87
C GLY A 54 6.74 -2.23 -10.40
N PHE A 55 6.40 -2.30 -9.12
CA PHE A 55 5.49 -1.36 -8.50
C PHE A 55 6.10 0.03 -8.47
N ARG A 56 5.28 1.01 -8.71
CA ARG A 56 5.62 2.41 -8.47
C ARG A 56 4.69 2.97 -7.41
N THR A 57 5.24 3.25 -6.24
CA THR A 57 4.49 3.86 -5.14
C THR A 57 4.92 5.31 -4.97
N VAL A 58 3.95 6.21 -5.04
CA VAL A 58 4.11 7.62 -4.73
C VAL A 58 3.09 8.01 -3.66
N GLY A 59 3.43 9.00 -2.84
CA GLY A 59 2.48 9.41 -1.82
C GLY A 59 3.08 10.37 -0.81
N ARG A 60 2.33 10.57 0.25
CA ARG A 60 2.70 11.44 1.36
C ARG A 60 2.04 10.98 2.65
N GLY A 61 2.72 11.18 3.75
CA GLY A 61 2.18 10.96 5.07
C GLY A 61 2.44 12.17 5.96
N TYR A 62 1.53 12.41 6.88
CA TYR A 62 1.65 13.45 7.90
C TYR A 62 1.31 12.85 9.25
N SER A 63 2.04 13.23 10.26
CA SER A 63 1.72 12.83 11.64
C SER A 63 2.01 13.94 12.63
N ILE A 64 1.23 13.90 13.70
CA ILE A 64 1.41 14.71 14.90
C ILE A 64 1.86 13.77 16.00
N VAL A 65 2.93 14.16 16.69
CA VAL A 65 3.40 13.43 17.86
C VAL A 65 3.26 14.33 19.08
N TYR A 66 2.63 13.81 20.10
CA TYR A 66 2.48 14.49 21.39
C TYR A 66 2.66 13.49 22.54
N LYS A 67 3.61 13.77 23.42
CA LYS A 67 3.93 12.90 24.56
C LYS A 67 4.14 11.44 24.17
N GLY A 68 4.86 11.20 23.07
CA GLY A 68 5.13 9.86 22.57
C GLY A 68 3.99 9.19 21.79
N LEU A 69 2.79 9.77 21.78
CA LEU A 69 1.68 9.28 20.95
C LEU A 69 1.76 9.92 19.55
N SER A 70 1.81 9.11 18.52
CA SER A 70 1.79 9.53 17.12
C SER A 70 0.43 9.24 16.50
N ILE A 71 -0.19 10.26 15.92
CA ILE A 71 -1.42 10.12 15.14
C ILE A 71 -1.13 10.68 13.75
N GLY A 72 -1.44 9.93 12.72
CA GLY A 72 -1.11 10.30 11.35
C GLY A 72 -2.10 9.82 10.31
N MET A 73 -1.84 10.29 9.10
CA MET A 73 -2.54 9.89 7.89
C MET A 73 -1.52 9.72 6.77
N THR A 74 -1.64 8.65 6.02
CA THR A 74 -0.80 8.39 4.84
C THR A 74 -1.67 8.12 3.62
N GLN A 75 -1.38 8.82 2.54
CA GLN A 75 -2.01 8.65 1.23
C GLN A 75 -0.98 8.09 0.27
N LEU A 76 -1.31 6.98 -0.40
CA LEU A 76 -0.46 6.26 -1.33
C LEU A 76 -1.19 6.03 -2.64
N ASN A 77 -0.49 6.23 -3.74
CA ASN A 77 -0.88 5.80 -5.07
C ASN A 77 0.14 4.77 -5.54
N THR A 78 -0.33 3.61 -5.95
CA THR A 78 0.53 2.52 -6.41
C THR A 78 0.06 2.01 -7.75
N ASP A 79 0.97 2.01 -8.72
CA ASP A 79 0.71 1.61 -10.10
C ASP A 79 1.55 0.40 -10.48
N ARG A 80 1.02 -0.45 -11.34
CA ARG A 80 1.70 -1.57 -11.97
C ARG A 80 1.16 -1.80 -13.37
N SER A 81 2.00 -2.24 -14.28
CA SER A 81 1.57 -2.77 -15.57
C SER A 81 2.09 -4.18 -15.79
N THR A 82 1.29 -5.02 -16.42
CA THR A 82 1.64 -6.39 -16.79
C THR A 82 1.25 -6.60 -18.25
N ARG A 83 2.15 -7.20 -19.02
CA ARG A 83 1.94 -7.52 -20.42
C ARG A 83 2.06 -9.02 -20.63
N SER A 84 1.02 -9.61 -21.16
CA SER A 84 0.98 -11.03 -21.55
C SER A 84 1.08 -11.17 -23.06
N LYS A 85 1.92 -12.09 -23.54
CA LYS A 85 2.15 -12.34 -24.96
C LYS A 85 2.04 -13.83 -25.27
N SER A 86 1.60 -14.14 -26.49
CA SER A 86 1.71 -15.46 -27.10
C SER A 86 2.56 -15.34 -28.36
N GLY A 87 3.79 -15.87 -28.32
CA GLY A 87 4.78 -15.60 -29.35
C GLY A 87 5.11 -14.11 -29.45
N ASN A 88 4.90 -13.51 -30.63
CA ASN A 88 5.12 -12.08 -30.84
C ASN A 88 3.87 -11.21 -30.59
N ASP A 89 2.71 -11.83 -30.45
CA ASP A 89 1.44 -11.13 -30.31
C ASP A 89 1.14 -10.77 -28.86
N VAL A 90 0.76 -9.51 -28.61
CA VAL A 90 0.24 -9.08 -27.31
C VAL A 90 -1.16 -9.64 -27.15
N LEU A 91 -1.39 -10.39 -26.09
CA LEU A 91 -2.71 -10.93 -25.73
C LEU A 91 -3.48 -9.95 -24.84
N LEU A 92 -2.81 -9.45 -23.82
CA LEU A 92 -3.43 -8.60 -22.82
C LEU A 92 -2.38 -7.67 -22.19
N ASP A 93 -2.69 -6.39 -22.17
CA ASP A 93 -2.00 -5.39 -21.35
C ASP A 93 -2.89 -5.01 -20.17
N GLU A 94 -2.38 -5.17 -18.97
CA GLU A 94 -3.06 -4.85 -17.72
C GLU A 94 -2.38 -3.64 -17.08
N TYR A 95 -3.17 -2.63 -16.73
CA TYR A 95 -2.74 -1.47 -15.96
C TYR A 95 -3.57 -1.41 -14.69
N PHE A 96 -2.90 -1.58 -13.58
CA PHE A 96 -3.57 -1.56 -12.30
C PHE A 96 -3.05 -0.42 -11.44
N SER A 97 -3.95 0.47 -11.06
CA SER A 97 -3.70 1.63 -10.20
C SER A 97 -4.53 1.53 -8.94
N THR A 98 -3.93 1.86 -7.80
CA THR A 98 -4.65 1.96 -6.52
C THR A 98 -4.33 3.27 -5.84
N GLN A 99 -5.35 3.86 -5.23
CA GLN A 99 -5.22 4.98 -4.31
C GLN A 99 -5.75 4.55 -2.94
N ALA A 100 -4.95 4.75 -1.90
CA ALA A 100 -5.29 4.31 -0.55
C ALA A 100 -4.93 5.39 0.47
N THR A 101 -5.81 5.62 1.43
CA THR A 101 -5.57 6.51 2.56
C THR A 101 -5.74 5.71 3.85
N TYR A 102 -4.70 5.74 4.68
CA TYR A 102 -4.64 5.07 5.96
C TYR A 102 -4.61 6.10 7.09
N ASN A 103 -5.46 5.91 8.12
CA ASN A 103 -5.26 6.57 9.39
C ASN A 103 -4.37 5.70 10.28
N GLU A 104 -3.44 6.31 10.98
CA GLU A 104 -2.36 5.63 11.66
C GLU A 104 -2.23 6.07 13.10
N LEU A 105 -1.92 5.10 13.95
CA LEU A 105 -1.64 5.29 15.36
C LEU A 105 -0.29 4.63 15.67
N GLY A 106 0.57 5.35 16.40
CA GLY A 106 1.89 4.86 16.75
C GLY A 106 2.37 5.37 18.10
N LEU A 107 3.50 4.79 18.52
CA LEU A 107 4.22 5.19 19.71
C LEU A 107 5.64 5.61 19.31
N MET A 108 6.06 6.74 19.83
CA MET A 108 7.42 7.26 19.68
C MET A 108 8.19 7.10 20.99
N LEU A 109 9.41 6.65 20.88
CA LEU A 109 10.40 6.51 21.96
C LEU A 109 11.62 7.37 21.68
N GLY A 110 12.25 7.86 22.71
CA GLY A 110 13.49 8.65 22.62
C GLY A 110 13.21 10.15 22.46
N GLU A 111 14.26 10.94 22.55
CA GLU A 111 14.25 12.42 22.50
C GLU A 111 15.04 12.92 21.29
N ASP A 112 16.36 12.89 21.34
CA ASP A 112 17.24 13.30 20.22
C ASP A 112 17.22 12.26 19.09
N PHE A 113 17.35 10.98 19.47
CA PHE A 113 17.13 9.85 18.58
C PHE A 113 15.76 9.27 18.87
N THR A 114 14.88 9.34 17.88
CA THR A 114 13.52 8.87 18.01
C THR A 114 13.29 7.58 17.24
N PHE A 115 12.51 6.69 17.82
CA PHE A 115 12.01 5.48 17.20
C PHE A 115 10.50 5.46 17.31
N THR A 116 9.81 5.52 16.19
CA THR A 116 8.34 5.48 16.13
C THR A 116 7.91 4.21 15.42
N PHE A 117 6.95 3.50 15.98
CA PHE A 117 6.33 2.35 15.34
C PHE A 117 4.82 2.44 15.50
N GLY A 118 4.11 1.90 14.53
CA GLY A 118 2.65 2.00 14.56
C GLY A 118 1.97 1.14 13.52
N VAL A 119 0.65 1.20 13.58
CA VAL A 119 -0.27 0.50 12.68
C VAL A 119 -1.35 1.45 12.20
N GLY A 120 -1.97 1.10 11.08
CA GLY A 120 -3.07 1.89 10.53
C GLY A 120 -4.13 1.03 9.86
N GLY A 121 -5.29 1.65 9.68
CA GLY A 121 -6.40 1.09 8.93
C GLY A 121 -6.75 1.94 7.72
N LEU A 122 -7.16 1.29 6.64
CA LEU A 122 -7.66 1.97 5.46
C LEU A 122 -8.97 2.71 5.79
N VAL A 123 -9.02 4.00 5.50
CA VAL A 123 -10.22 4.84 5.68
C VAL A 123 -10.89 5.19 4.37
N SER A 124 -10.12 5.27 3.31
CA SER A 124 -10.64 5.40 1.94
C SER A 124 -9.68 4.76 0.95
N GLY A 125 -10.23 4.24 -0.13
CA GLY A 125 -9.43 3.67 -1.19
C GLY A 125 -10.26 3.42 -2.43
N SER A 126 -9.56 3.41 -3.56
CA SER A 126 -10.10 3.04 -4.87
C SER A 126 -9.01 2.32 -5.64
N GLY A 127 -9.40 1.56 -6.62
CA GLY A 127 -8.50 0.97 -7.59
C GLY A 127 -9.16 0.91 -8.94
N GLU A 128 -8.34 0.96 -9.96
CA GLU A 128 -8.73 0.91 -11.36
C GLU A 128 -7.90 -0.17 -12.04
N LEU A 129 -8.57 -1.11 -12.69
CA LEU A 129 -7.97 -2.12 -13.54
C LEU A 129 -8.36 -1.83 -14.99
N ARG A 130 -7.42 -1.34 -15.77
CA ARG A 130 -7.58 -1.17 -17.21
C ARG A 130 -6.99 -2.38 -17.92
N LEU A 131 -7.80 -2.97 -18.80
CA LEU A 131 -7.46 -4.11 -19.61
C LEU A 131 -7.48 -3.70 -21.09
N ASP A 132 -6.35 -3.82 -21.77
CA ASP A 132 -6.23 -3.59 -23.20
C ASP A 132 -6.02 -4.97 -23.87
N TYR A 133 -7.06 -5.46 -24.53
CA TYR A 133 -7.08 -6.77 -25.20
C TYR A 133 -6.38 -6.71 -26.56
N GLY A 134 -5.50 -7.66 -26.83
CA GLY A 134 -4.86 -7.79 -28.12
C GLY A 134 -5.85 -8.14 -29.23
N SER A 135 -5.40 -8.03 -30.49
CA SER A 135 -6.25 -8.26 -31.68
C SER A 135 -6.87 -9.66 -31.71
N SER A 136 -6.19 -10.66 -31.16
CA SER A 136 -6.69 -12.03 -31.03
C SER A 136 -7.86 -12.16 -30.04
N LEU A 137 -8.02 -11.23 -29.12
CA LEU A 137 -9.11 -11.16 -28.15
C LEU A 137 -10.10 -10.03 -28.44
N GLY A 138 -10.11 -9.52 -29.69
CA GLY A 138 -11.07 -8.51 -30.16
C GLY A 138 -10.57 -7.08 -30.20
N GLY A 139 -9.34 -6.79 -29.75
CA GLY A 139 -8.70 -5.48 -29.89
C GLY A 139 -9.41 -4.34 -29.17
N THR A 140 -10.13 -4.62 -28.08
CA THR A 140 -10.88 -3.64 -27.29
C THR A 140 -10.17 -3.32 -25.97
N SER A 141 -10.60 -2.26 -25.32
CA SER A 141 -10.14 -1.94 -23.96
C SER A 141 -11.33 -1.69 -23.04
N GLU A 142 -11.15 -2.02 -21.77
CA GLU A 142 -12.14 -1.73 -20.73
C GLU A 142 -11.48 -1.34 -19.42
N THR A 143 -12.24 -0.70 -18.55
CA THR A 143 -11.80 -0.26 -17.23
C THR A 143 -12.76 -0.75 -16.18
N LEU A 144 -12.25 -1.49 -15.20
CA LEU A 144 -12.99 -2.02 -14.08
C LEU A 144 -12.59 -1.28 -12.80
N MET A 145 -13.59 -0.73 -12.12
CA MET A 145 -13.40 -0.03 -10.85
C MET A 145 -13.52 -0.99 -9.67
N THR A 146 -12.70 -0.78 -8.66
CA THR A 146 -12.76 -1.60 -7.45
C THR A 146 -13.95 -1.23 -6.56
N THR A 147 -14.40 -2.23 -5.84
CA THR A 147 -15.45 -2.13 -4.82
C THR A 147 -14.98 -2.72 -3.50
N LYS A 148 -15.60 -2.29 -2.40
CA LYS A 148 -15.34 -2.80 -1.04
C LYS A 148 -13.85 -2.77 -0.65
N PRO A 149 -13.17 -1.62 -0.77
CA PRO A 149 -11.78 -1.52 -0.36
C PRO A 149 -11.65 -1.75 1.15
N SER A 150 -10.60 -2.46 1.54
CA SER A 150 -10.19 -2.68 2.91
C SER A 150 -8.68 -2.80 2.96
N GLY A 151 -8.08 -2.58 4.13
CA GLY A 151 -6.63 -2.69 4.23
C GLY A 151 -6.10 -2.24 5.58
N ASN A 152 -4.82 -2.47 5.74
CA ASN A 152 -4.07 -2.07 6.92
C ASN A 152 -2.66 -1.64 6.54
N SER A 153 -2.02 -0.88 7.41
CA SER A 153 -0.63 -0.49 7.32
C SER A 153 0.10 -0.78 8.62
N ALA A 154 1.42 -0.91 8.52
CA ALA A 154 2.32 -0.89 9.66
C ALA A 154 3.54 -0.07 9.27
N PHE A 155 4.17 0.60 10.23
CA PHE A 155 5.35 1.41 9.96
C PHE A 155 6.32 1.42 11.13
N ILE A 156 7.58 1.66 10.78
CA ILE A 156 8.64 2.04 11.70
C ILE A 156 9.32 3.30 11.14
N THR A 157 9.71 4.22 12.02
CA THR A 157 10.39 5.44 11.62
C THR A 157 11.46 5.76 12.66
N PHE A 158 12.67 5.99 12.18
CA PHE A 158 13.79 6.52 12.95
C PHE A 158 13.89 8.00 12.67
N GLY A 159 14.13 8.79 13.69
CA GLY A 159 14.32 10.23 13.59
C GLY A 159 15.55 10.67 14.32
N TYR A 160 16.16 11.74 13.83
CA TYR A 160 17.19 12.48 14.54
C TYR A 160 16.80 13.94 14.63
N ASP A 161 16.71 14.45 15.86
CA ASP A 161 16.25 15.81 16.17
C ASP A 161 17.45 16.75 16.32
N PHE A 162 17.50 17.77 15.49
CA PHE A 162 18.48 18.86 15.54
C PHE A 162 17.94 20.13 16.15
N GLN A 163 16.76 20.08 16.73
CA GLN A 163 15.98 21.22 17.26
C GLN A 163 16.16 22.52 16.48
N PRO A 164 15.13 23.00 15.77
CA PRO A 164 13.77 22.50 15.78
C PRO A 164 13.44 21.50 14.66
N ILE A 165 14.44 21.02 13.91
CA ILE A 165 14.25 20.17 12.73
C ILE A 165 14.59 18.72 13.08
N GLU A 166 13.72 17.82 12.67
CA GLU A 166 13.91 16.36 12.76
C GLU A 166 14.04 15.77 11.35
N ILE A 167 15.05 14.93 11.14
CA ILE A 167 15.22 14.15 9.91
C ILE A 167 14.70 12.74 10.16
N LEU A 168 13.89 12.23 9.23
CA LEU A 168 13.18 10.95 9.37
C LEU A 168 13.59 9.98 8.28
N LEU A 169 13.80 8.71 8.65
CA LEU A 169 13.94 7.57 7.76
C LEU A 169 13.08 6.44 8.29
N GLY A 170 12.31 5.81 7.43
CA GLY A 170 11.40 4.77 7.88
C GLY A 170 11.16 3.68 6.87
N TRP A 171 10.44 2.69 7.32
CA TRP A 171 9.95 1.59 6.52
C TRP A 171 8.47 1.40 6.77
N ARG A 172 7.70 1.16 5.70
CA ARG A 172 6.27 1.03 5.75
C ARG A 172 5.81 -0.19 4.97
N TRP A 173 4.85 -0.90 5.54
CA TRP A 173 4.13 -2.01 4.92
C TRP A 173 2.68 -1.63 4.78
N ASN A 174 2.09 -1.91 3.63
CA ASN A 174 0.68 -1.65 3.37
C ASN A 174 0.06 -2.87 2.73
N ASN A 175 -1.18 -3.12 3.10
CA ASN A 175 -2.03 -4.12 2.49
C ASN A 175 -3.31 -3.44 2.04
N PHE A 176 -3.64 -3.59 0.76
CA PHE A 176 -4.88 -3.11 0.16
C PHE A 176 -5.62 -4.29 -0.44
N LYS A 177 -6.88 -4.48 -0.06
CA LYS A 177 -7.75 -5.54 -0.58
C LYS A 177 -8.99 -4.90 -1.16
N ALA A 178 -9.43 -5.38 -2.31
CA ALA A 178 -10.67 -4.93 -2.94
C ALA A 178 -11.21 -6.02 -3.87
N SER A 179 -12.43 -5.80 -4.36
CA SER A 179 -13.04 -6.59 -5.42
C SER A 179 -13.37 -5.66 -6.58
N TYR A 180 -13.50 -6.17 -7.79
CA TYR A 180 -14.06 -5.42 -8.90
C TYR A 180 -15.30 -6.13 -9.47
N ASN A 181 -16.16 -5.32 -10.08
CA ASN A 181 -17.34 -5.84 -10.73
C ASN A 181 -17.06 -6.04 -12.23
N SER A 182 -17.05 -7.28 -12.66
CA SER A 182 -16.88 -7.65 -14.07
C SER A 182 -18.20 -7.97 -14.78
N GLN A 183 -19.35 -7.77 -14.13
CA GLN A 183 -20.64 -8.09 -14.71
C GLN A 183 -20.90 -7.28 -15.98
N GLY A 184 -21.16 -7.97 -17.10
CA GLY A 184 -21.40 -7.36 -18.39
C GLY A 184 -20.13 -6.84 -19.09
N SER A 185 -18.96 -7.12 -18.56
CA SER A 185 -17.67 -6.72 -19.13
C SER A 185 -17.20 -7.66 -20.24
N THR A 186 -16.28 -7.18 -21.08
CA THR A 186 -15.57 -8.03 -22.05
C THR A 186 -14.80 -9.16 -21.35
N LEU A 187 -14.24 -8.88 -20.17
CA LEU A 187 -13.58 -9.86 -19.33
C LEU A 187 -14.50 -11.04 -19.00
N GLU A 188 -15.73 -10.76 -18.54
CA GLU A 188 -16.71 -11.81 -18.22
C GLU A 188 -17.08 -12.65 -19.46
N LEU A 189 -17.24 -12.01 -20.60
CA LEU A 189 -17.55 -12.69 -21.87
C LEU A 189 -16.39 -13.63 -22.29
N LEU A 190 -15.15 -13.16 -22.22
CA LEU A 190 -13.96 -13.94 -22.56
C LEU A 190 -13.73 -15.10 -21.59
N GLN A 191 -14.03 -14.91 -20.31
CA GLN A 191 -13.99 -15.98 -19.31
C GLN A 191 -15.06 -17.05 -19.59
N ASN A 192 -16.28 -16.64 -19.86
CA ASN A 192 -17.41 -17.54 -20.14
C ASN A 192 -17.22 -18.34 -21.43
N SER A 193 -16.51 -17.77 -22.42
CA SER A 193 -16.16 -18.47 -23.67
C SER A 193 -14.96 -19.41 -23.54
N GLY A 194 -14.26 -19.40 -22.42
CA GLY A 194 -13.00 -20.12 -22.22
C GLY A 194 -11.80 -19.56 -23.00
N SER A 195 -11.95 -18.36 -23.58
CA SER A 195 -10.89 -17.69 -24.33
C SER A 195 -9.84 -17.05 -23.43
N LEU A 196 -10.17 -16.78 -22.18
CA LEU A 196 -9.30 -16.20 -21.18
C LEU A 196 -9.56 -16.85 -19.81
N ASP A 197 -8.54 -17.44 -19.23
CA ASP A 197 -8.60 -17.90 -17.83
C ASP A 197 -8.11 -16.77 -16.92
N TYR A 198 -9.06 -16.11 -16.26
CA TYR A 198 -8.81 -14.96 -15.43
C TYR A 198 -9.29 -15.23 -14.00
N PRO A 199 -8.40 -15.33 -13.04
CA PRO A 199 -8.70 -16.14 -11.85
C PRO A 199 -9.62 -15.51 -10.81
N THR A 200 -9.77 -14.18 -10.67
CA THR A 200 -10.50 -13.69 -9.48
C THR A 200 -11.24 -12.37 -9.64
N LYS A 201 -12.37 -12.26 -8.90
CA LYS A 201 -13.12 -11.02 -8.67
C LYS A 201 -12.58 -10.19 -7.50
N SER A 202 -11.54 -10.66 -6.81
CA SER A 202 -10.94 -9.99 -5.68
C SER A 202 -9.41 -10.07 -5.76
N PHE A 203 -8.75 -9.09 -5.20
CA PHE A 203 -7.29 -9.06 -5.13
C PHE A 203 -6.82 -8.52 -3.79
N SER A 204 -5.58 -8.84 -3.45
CA SER A 204 -4.85 -8.32 -2.31
C SER A 204 -3.50 -7.81 -2.80
N ARG A 205 -3.21 -6.53 -2.57
CA ARG A 205 -1.93 -5.91 -2.88
C ARG A 205 -1.18 -5.62 -1.61
N GLN A 206 0.02 -6.17 -1.49
CA GLN A 206 0.96 -5.90 -0.40
C GLN A 206 2.15 -5.14 -0.96
N THR A 207 2.48 -4.02 -0.35
CA THR A 207 3.64 -3.21 -0.73
C THR A 207 4.48 -2.90 0.50
N SER A 208 5.79 -2.87 0.33
CA SER A 208 6.71 -2.32 1.32
C SER A 208 7.65 -1.33 0.66
N HIS A 209 7.93 -0.24 1.35
CA HIS A 209 8.79 0.82 0.81
C HIS A 209 9.51 1.57 1.92
N ILE A 210 10.65 2.13 1.55
CA ILE A 210 11.39 3.05 2.40
C ILE A 210 10.75 4.43 2.30
N THR A 211 10.69 5.12 3.42
CA THR A 211 10.19 6.49 3.51
C THR A 211 11.27 7.41 4.05
N ALA A 212 11.32 8.64 3.56
CA ALA A 212 12.10 9.72 4.15
C ALA A 212 11.17 10.87 4.52
N GLY A 213 11.61 11.71 5.44
CA GLY A 213 10.78 12.82 5.89
C GLY A 213 11.52 13.85 6.71
N LEU A 214 10.75 14.87 7.05
CA LEU A 214 11.17 15.95 7.93
C LEU A 214 10.10 16.15 9.00
N GLY A 215 10.57 16.55 10.18
CA GLY A 215 9.73 16.98 11.29
C GLY A 215 10.14 18.34 11.80
N VAL A 216 9.24 18.96 12.56
CA VAL A 216 9.52 20.17 13.36
C VAL A 216 9.08 19.87 14.78
N SER A 217 10.00 20.09 15.72
CA SER A 217 9.78 19.92 17.17
C SER A 217 9.62 21.26 17.87
N PHE A 218 8.70 21.32 18.85
CA PHE A 218 8.36 22.52 19.62
C PHE A 218 8.45 22.25 21.10
#